data_4aaf838c705c86ad20bf9b1ff6277af4
#
_entry.id   4aaf838c705c86ad20bf9b1ff6277af4
#
_cell.length_a   1.000
_cell.length_b   1.000
_cell.length_c   1.000
_cell.angle_alpha   90.00
_cell.angle_beta   90.00
_cell.angle_gamma   90.00
#
_symmetry.space_group_name_H-M   'P 1'
#
loop_
_entity.id
_entity.type
_entity.pdbx_description
1 polymer ?
#
loop_
_entity_poly.entity_id
_entity_poly.type
_entity_poly.pdbx_seq_one_letter_code
_entity_poly.pdbx_strand_id
1 'polypeptide(L)'
;MSNYILPLVVLLIIIYSIKRCNPYDSFIEGAKEGISIAISIFPSIIAIIFSTRIFIASGFFEFLLDLLEPALNLLSFPKEVFPLAILRPVSGNAALSIMIENFKNYGVDSFIGTLSSMIQGSTDTTFYVISLYFGVIGIKNIKHTLFLALLVDLIGIITAIILTDILI
;
A
#
# COMPACT_ATOMS: atom_id res chain seq x y z
N MET A 1 -21.99 -8.75 8.11
CA MET A 1 -22.61 -8.54 6.77
C MET A 1 -21.59 -8.64 5.61
N SER A 2 -20.33 -8.28 5.77
CA SER A 2 -19.33 -8.31 4.67
C SER A 2 -19.02 -9.70 4.09
N ASN A 3 -19.16 -10.77 4.87
CA ASN A 3 -18.75 -12.11 4.45
C ASN A 3 -19.61 -12.73 3.31
N TYR A 4 -20.79 -12.16 3.03
CA TYR A 4 -21.70 -12.65 1.99
C TYR A 4 -21.62 -11.86 0.68
N ILE A 5 -20.98 -10.69 0.70
CA ILE A 5 -20.91 -9.81 -0.48
C ILE A 5 -20.11 -10.48 -1.60
N LEU A 6 -18.93 -11.00 -1.29
CA LEU A 6 -18.06 -11.65 -2.28
C LEU A 6 -18.69 -12.90 -2.90
N PRO A 7 -19.21 -13.86 -2.12
CA PRO A 7 -19.94 -15.01 -2.69
C PRO A 7 -21.16 -14.62 -3.53
N LEU A 8 -21.89 -13.58 -3.11
CA LEU A 8 -23.06 -13.09 -3.86
C LEU A 8 -22.66 -12.50 -5.21
N VAL A 9 -21.60 -11.71 -5.26
CA VAL A 9 -21.07 -11.13 -6.51
C VAL A 9 -20.62 -12.25 -7.46
N VAL A 10 -19.88 -13.25 -6.97
CA VAL A 10 -19.45 -14.40 -7.77
C VAL A 10 -20.67 -15.18 -8.32
N LEU A 11 -21.66 -15.42 -7.48
CA LEU A 11 -22.88 -16.12 -7.87
C LEU A 11 -23.67 -15.35 -8.96
N LEU A 12 -23.79 -14.04 -8.84
CA LEU A 12 -24.42 -13.17 -9.84
C LEU A 12 -23.67 -13.22 -11.18
N ILE A 13 -22.36 -13.19 -11.16
CA ILE A 13 -21.53 -13.29 -12.37
C ILE A 13 -21.77 -14.65 -13.05
N ILE A 14 -21.78 -15.74 -12.29
CA ILE A 14 -22.02 -17.08 -12.81
C ILE A 14 -23.43 -17.17 -13.45
N ILE A 15 -24.46 -16.73 -12.75
CA ILE A 15 -25.85 -16.76 -13.25
C ILE A 15 -25.98 -15.92 -14.54
N TYR A 16 -25.34 -14.74 -14.58
CA TYR A 16 -25.39 -13.88 -15.76
C TYR A 16 -24.65 -14.52 -16.96
N SER A 17 -23.56 -15.23 -16.72
CA SER A 17 -22.74 -15.82 -17.78
C SER A 17 -23.34 -17.07 -18.39
N ILE A 18 -24.16 -17.86 -17.67
CA ILE A 18 -24.75 -19.12 -18.14
C ILE A 18 -25.49 -18.97 -19.50
N LYS A 19 -26.12 -17.82 -19.73
CA LYS A 19 -26.86 -17.56 -20.99
C LYS A 19 -25.98 -17.07 -22.15
N ARG A 20 -24.69 -16.78 -21.90
CA ARG A 20 -23.79 -16.13 -22.87
C ARG A 20 -22.58 -16.97 -23.23
N CYS A 21 -22.09 -17.76 -22.29
CA CYS A 21 -20.89 -18.59 -22.46
C CYS A 21 -20.96 -19.79 -21.52
N ASN A 22 -20.04 -20.74 -21.68
CA ASN A 22 -19.83 -21.79 -20.70
C ASN A 22 -19.00 -21.19 -19.53
N PRO A 23 -19.57 -20.98 -18.33
CA PRO A 23 -18.86 -20.34 -17.22
C PRO A 23 -17.59 -21.09 -16.80
N TYR A 24 -17.64 -22.41 -16.87
CA TYR A 24 -16.50 -23.25 -16.48
C TYR A 24 -15.32 -23.09 -17.47
N ASP A 25 -15.57 -23.18 -18.76
CA ASP A 25 -14.53 -23.04 -19.77
C ASP A 25 -13.93 -21.63 -19.76
N SER A 26 -14.77 -20.61 -19.64
CA SER A 26 -14.31 -19.21 -19.50
C SER A 26 -13.47 -19.01 -18.24
N PHE A 27 -13.83 -19.66 -17.12
CA PHE A 27 -13.02 -19.63 -15.90
C PHE A 27 -11.65 -20.26 -16.10
N ILE A 28 -11.60 -21.44 -16.74
CA ILE A 28 -10.34 -22.16 -17.02
C ILE A 28 -9.43 -21.33 -17.95
N GLU A 29 -10.00 -20.69 -18.97
CA GLU A 29 -9.25 -19.82 -19.87
C GLU A 29 -8.69 -18.62 -19.13
N GLY A 30 -9.51 -17.92 -18.35
CA GLY A 30 -9.06 -16.81 -17.50
C GLY A 30 -8.02 -17.21 -16.46
N ALA A 31 -8.15 -18.39 -15.87
CA ALA A 31 -7.16 -18.92 -14.92
C ALA A 31 -5.79 -19.17 -15.59
N LYS A 32 -5.77 -19.72 -16.81
CA LYS A 32 -4.52 -19.92 -17.59
C LYS A 32 -3.87 -18.58 -17.92
N GLU A 33 -4.64 -17.60 -18.35
CA GLU A 33 -4.17 -16.26 -18.62
C GLU A 33 -3.61 -15.59 -17.35
N GLY A 34 -4.34 -15.70 -16.22
CA GLY A 34 -3.92 -15.21 -14.93
C GLY A 34 -2.60 -15.82 -14.43
N ILE A 35 -2.39 -17.13 -14.64
CA ILE A 35 -1.11 -17.79 -14.31
C ILE A 35 0.03 -17.22 -15.16
N SER A 36 -0.19 -17.02 -16.46
CA SER A 36 0.82 -16.44 -17.35
C SER A 36 1.21 -15.04 -16.89
N ILE A 37 0.24 -14.20 -16.55
CA ILE A 37 0.47 -12.86 -15.99
C ILE A 37 1.25 -12.96 -14.67
N ALA A 38 0.83 -13.82 -13.75
CA ALA A 38 1.51 -14.00 -12.47
C ALA A 38 2.99 -14.36 -12.63
N ILE A 39 3.32 -15.28 -13.55
CA ILE A 39 4.71 -15.64 -13.84
C ILE A 39 5.48 -14.46 -14.42
N SER A 40 4.88 -13.65 -15.28
CA SER A 40 5.55 -12.50 -15.92
C SER A 40 5.89 -11.38 -14.92
N ILE A 41 5.06 -11.17 -13.89
CA ILE A 41 5.28 -10.14 -12.86
C ILE A 41 6.17 -10.61 -11.70
N PHE A 42 6.31 -11.93 -11.52
CA PHE A 42 7.02 -12.52 -10.39
C PHE A 42 8.46 -12.02 -10.21
N PRO A 43 9.30 -11.88 -11.26
CA PRO A 43 10.66 -11.34 -11.13
C PRO A 43 10.67 -9.91 -10.59
N SER A 44 9.74 -9.06 -11.04
CA SER A 44 9.62 -7.67 -10.57
C SER A 44 9.25 -7.61 -9.09
N ILE A 45 8.32 -8.46 -8.66
CA ILE A 45 7.91 -8.57 -7.24
C ILE A 45 9.09 -8.99 -6.36
N ILE A 46 9.86 -10.02 -6.77
CA ILE A 46 11.05 -10.45 -6.02
C ILE A 46 12.07 -9.32 -5.92
N ALA A 47 12.35 -8.62 -7.02
CA ALA A 47 13.30 -7.52 -7.03
C ALA A 47 12.90 -6.41 -6.06
N ILE A 48 11.63 -6.04 -6.01
CA ILE A 48 11.12 -5.02 -5.09
C ILE A 48 11.23 -5.48 -3.63
N ILE A 49 10.79 -6.71 -3.32
CA ILE A 49 10.88 -7.26 -1.96
C ILE A 49 12.34 -7.28 -1.50
N PHE A 50 13.24 -7.73 -2.35
CA PHE A 50 14.67 -7.79 -2.04
C PHE A 50 15.26 -6.40 -1.80
N SER A 51 15.00 -5.45 -2.71
CA SER A 51 15.45 -4.07 -2.58
C SER A 51 14.92 -3.39 -1.32
N THR A 52 13.64 -3.59 -1.00
CA THR A 52 13.03 -3.07 0.24
C THR A 52 13.68 -3.66 1.49
N ARG A 53 13.98 -4.97 1.50
CA ARG A 53 14.67 -5.62 2.62
C ARG A 53 16.08 -5.07 2.82
N ILE A 54 16.85 -4.87 1.74
CA ILE A 54 18.17 -4.25 1.81
C ILE A 54 18.06 -2.82 2.33
N PHE A 55 17.12 -2.03 1.82
CA PHE A 55 16.90 -0.64 2.24
C PHE A 55 16.63 -0.55 3.77
N ILE A 56 15.72 -1.39 4.28
CA ILE A 56 15.43 -1.42 5.72
C ILE A 56 16.64 -1.91 6.52
N ALA A 57 17.36 -2.93 6.04
CA ALA A 57 18.51 -3.49 6.75
C ALA A 57 19.78 -2.61 6.70
N SER A 58 19.81 -1.60 5.83
CA SER A 58 20.98 -0.72 5.65
C SER A 58 21.18 0.31 6.77
N GLY A 59 20.22 0.47 7.68
CA GLY A 59 20.21 1.56 8.66
C GLY A 59 19.95 2.96 8.07
N PHE A 60 19.72 3.04 6.75
CA PHE A 60 19.43 4.31 6.08
C PHE A 60 18.11 4.92 6.58
N PHE A 61 17.18 4.06 6.97
CA PHE A 61 15.89 4.49 7.48
C PHE A 61 16.03 5.18 8.85
N GLU A 62 16.82 4.61 9.75
CA GLU A 62 17.14 5.19 11.06
C GLU A 62 17.88 6.52 10.90
N PHE A 63 18.86 6.58 10.01
CA PHE A 63 19.55 7.83 9.67
C PHE A 63 18.59 8.92 9.16
N LEU A 64 17.62 8.54 8.34
CA LEU A 64 16.61 9.47 7.82
C LEU A 64 15.67 9.98 8.91
N LEU A 65 15.30 9.11 9.85
CA LEU A 65 14.50 9.48 11.03
C LEU A 65 15.23 10.52 11.88
N ASP A 66 16.50 10.27 12.22
CA ASP A 66 17.33 11.15 13.03
C ASP A 66 17.50 12.52 12.35
N LEU A 67 17.70 12.53 11.03
CA LEU A 67 17.87 13.74 10.24
C LEU A 67 16.60 14.61 10.21
N LEU A 68 15.43 13.98 10.18
CA LEU A 68 14.14 14.65 10.07
C LEU A 68 13.49 14.97 11.44
N GLU A 69 13.99 14.41 12.52
CA GLU A 69 13.46 14.62 13.87
C GLU A 69 13.29 16.12 14.25
N PRO A 70 14.24 17.02 13.94
CA PRO A 70 14.06 18.45 14.25
C PRO A 70 12.88 19.09 13.51
N ALA A 71 12.68 18.71 12.25
CA ALA A 71 11.58 19.22 11.43
C ALA A 71 10.22 18.67 11.90
N LEU A 72 10.18 17.41 12.32
CA LEU A 72 8.97 16.78 12.86
C LEU A 72 8.53 17.41 14.18
N ASN A 73 9.49 17.70 15.05
CA ASN A 73 9.22 18.40 16.31
C ASN A 73 8.64 19.80 16.06
N LEU A 74 9.10 20.50 15.02
CA LEU A 74 8.58 21.80 14.62
C LEU A 74 7.14 21.73 14.10
N LEU A 75 6.79 20.64 13.41
CA LEU A 75 5.46 20.42 12.83
C LEU A 75 4.48 19.75 13.81
N SER A 76 4.91 19.48 15.06
CA SER A 76 4.12 18.73 16.05
C SER A 76 3.63 17.36 15.54
N PHE A 77 4.38 16.75 14.62
CA PHE A 77 4.04 15.45 14.06
C PHE A 77 4.39 14.33 15.06
N PRO A 78 3.48 13.38 15.33
CA PRO A 78 3.75 12.28 16.26
C PRO A 78 4.92 11.42 15.78
N LYS A 79 5.97 11.32 16.58
CA LYS A 79 7.18 10.53 16.26
C LYS A 79 6.85 9.06 15.98
N GLU A 80 5.85 8.54 16.65
CA GLU A 80 5.39 7.15 16.58
C GLU A 80 4.77 6.79 15.22
N VAL A 81 4.19 7.78 14.55
CA VAL A 81 3.54 7.58 13.25
C VAL A 81 4.48 7.85 12.08
N PHE A 82 5.54 8.60 12.33
CA PHE A 82 6.48 8.99 11.29
C PHE A 82 7.15 7.81 10.56
N PRO A 83 7.64 6.75 11.24
CA PRO A 83 8.16 5.56 10.57
C PRO A 83 7.15 4.92 9.61
N LEU A 84 5.87 4.90 9.99
CA LEU A 84 4.79 4.40 9.14
C LEU A 84 4.64 5.26 7.88
N ALA A 85 4.61 6.58 8.03
CA ALA A 85 4.43 7.52 6.93
C ALA A 85 5.54 7.40 5.87
N ILE A 86 6.80 7.22 6.29
CA ILE A 86 7.94 7.05 5.37
C ILE A 86 7.97 5.66 4.74
N LEU A 87 7.66 4.61 5.51
CA LEU A 87 7.70 3.24 4.99
C LEU A 87 6.51 2.93 4.09
N ARG A 88 5.43 3.66 4.18
CA ARG A 88 4.21 3.40 3.43
C ARG A 88 4.44 3.36 1.90
N PRO A 89 5.10 4.33 1.26
CA PRO A 89 5.43 4.26 -0.17
C PRO A 89 6.36 3.12 -0.55
N VAL A 90 7.18 2.63 0.40
CA VAL A 90 8.25 1.64 0.16
C VAL A 90 7.77 0.22 0.43
N SER A 91 7.10 -0.01 1.55
CA SER A 91 6.70 -1.35 2.02
C SER A 91 5.40 -1.31 2.81
N GLY A 92 4.31 -1.72 2.19
CA GLY A 92 3.00 -1.82 2.83
C GLY A 92 2.98 -2.76 4.04
N ASN A 93 3.74 -3.87 3.99
CA ASN A 93 3.83 -4.82 5.11
C ASN A 93 4.60 -4.25 6.30
N ALA A 94 5.69 -3.52 6.06
CA ALA A 94 6.44 -2.86 7.12
C ALA A 94 5.59 -1.75 7.75
N ALA A 95 4.92 -0.93 6.95
CA ALA A 95 3.99 0.10 7.43
C ALA A 95 2.84 -0.52 8.27
N LEU A 96 2.24 -1.62 7.80
CA LEU A 96 1.21 -2.36 8.54
C LEU A 96 1.73 -2.86 9.89
N SER A 97 2.96 -3.35 9.96
CA SER A 97 3.55 -3.82 11.21
C SER A 97 3.69 -2.69 12.22
N ILE A 98 4.12 -1.50 11.79
CA ILE A 98 4.21 -0.31 12.65
C ILE A 98 2.82 0.15 13.10
N MET A 99 1.82 0.14 12.20
CA MET A 99 0.46 0.45 12.58
C MET A 99 -0.06 -0.49 13.69
N ILE A 100 0.19 -1.79 13.56
CA ILE A 100 -0.20 -2.79 14.58
C ILE A 100 0.54 -2.54 15.91
N GLU A 101 1.81 -2.17 15.85
CA GLU A 101 2.60 -1.79 17.03
C GLU A 101 2.02 -0.53 17.71
N ASN A 102 1.68 0.49 16.93
CA ASN A 102 1.01 1.68 17.43
C ASN A 102 -0.34 1.36 18.10
N PHE A 103 -1.12 0.44 17.53
CA PHE A 103 -2.37 -0.04 18.16
C PHE A 103 -2.13 -0.70 19.51
N LYS A 104 -1.08 -1.52 19.64
CA LYS A 104 -0.75 -2.20 20.88
C LYS A 104 -0.28 -1.23 21.97
N ASN A 105 0.50 -0.22 21.58
CA ASN A 105 1.13 0.69 22.53
C ASN A 105 0.21 1.85 22.94
N TYR A 106 -0.63 2.34 22.05
CA TYR A 106 -1.42 3.57 22.24
C TYR A 106 -2.93 3.34 22.17
N GLY A 107 -3.39 2.20 21.65
CA GLY A 107 -4.81 1.88 21.43
C GLY A 107 -5.30 2.31 20.04
N VAL A 108 -6.33 1.63 19.56
CA VAL A 108 -6.89 1.83 18.19
C VAL A 108 -7.59 3.17 18.08
N ASP A 109 -8.33 3.57 19.13
CA ASP A 109 -9.13 4.80 19.18
C ASP A 109 -8.34 6.03 19.65
N SER A 110 -7.03 5.88 19.88
CA SER A 110 -6.15 7.01 20.20
C SER A 110 -5.85 7.85 18.96
N PHE A 111 -5.38 9.08 19.15
CA PHE A 111 -4.91 9.94 18.05
C PHE A 111 -3.87 9.20 17.18
N ILE A 112 -2.87 8.55 17.81
CA ILE A 112 -1.81 7.79 17.12
C ILE A 112 -2.41 6.60 16.36
N GLY A 113 -3.33 5.85 16.96
CA GLY A 113 -3.98 4.71 16.31
C GLY A 113 -4.84 5.14 15.12
N THR A 114 -5.68 6.14 15.30
CA THR A 114 -6.53 6.68 14.22
C THR A 114 -5.70 7.25 13.08
N LEU A 115 -4.68 8.07 13.39
CA LEU A 115 -3.79 8.63 12.38
C LEU A 115 -3.03 7.53 11.61
N SER A 116 -2.54 6.50 12.32
CA SER A 116 -1.89 5.34 11.68
C SER A 116 -2.83 4.62 10.73
N SER A 117 -4.11 4.44 11.11
CA SER A 117 -5.14 3.83 10.27
C SER A 117 -5.44 4.66 9.03
N MET A 118 -5.56 5.98 9.19
CA MET A 118 -5.82 6.90 8.09
C MET A 118 -4.68 6.92 7.07
N ILE A 119 -3.43 7.00 7.51
CA ILE A 119 -2.27 6.95 6.62
C ILE A 119 -2.19 5.61 5.91
N GLN A 120 -2.40 4.49 6.63
CA GLN A 120 -2.39 3.16 6.04
C GLN A 120 -3.49 2.97 5.00
N GLY A 121 -4.64 3.58 5.17
CA GLY A 121 -5.80 3.46 4.28
C GLY A 121 -5.85 4.47 3.15
N SER A 122 -5.21 5.64 3.27
CA SER A 122 -5.29 6.73 2.28
C SER A 122 -4.29 6.62 1.15
N THR A 123 -3.19 5.89 1.35
CA THR A 123 -2.10 5.75 0.37
C THR A 123 -1.84 4.28 0.06
N ASP A 124 -1.06 4.02 -0.99
CA ASP A 124 -0.61 2.66 -1.34
C ASP A 124 0.91 2.58 -1.37
N THR A 125 1.46 1.41 -1.65
CA THR A 125 2.90 1.17 -1.76
C THR A 125 3.39 1.66 -3.11
N THR A 126 3.66 2.95 -3.22
CA THR A 126 3.93 3.68 -4.47
C THR A 126 5.05 3.04 -5.31
N PHE A 127 6.18 2.68 -4.70
CA PHE A 127 7.28 2.03 -5.42
C PHE A 127 6.88 0.66 -5.97
N TYR A 128 6.12 -0.13 -5.20
CA TYR A 128 5.62 -1.42 -5.63
C TYR A 128 4.64 -1.28 -6.81
N VAL A 129 3.67 -0.39 -6.69
CA VAL A 129 2.64 -0.16 -7.72
C VAL A 129 3.29 0.30 -9.02
N ILE A 130 4.17 1.30 -8.97
CA ILE A 130 4.86 1.78 -10.17
C ILE A 130 5.70 0.67 -10.82
N SER A 131 6.50 -0.04 -10.04
CA SER A 131 7.38 -1.07 -10.58
C SER A 131 6.59 -2.24 -11.16
N LEU A 132 5.50 -2.64 -10.51
CA LEU A 132 4.64 -3.71 -10.98
C LEU A 132 3.96 -3.35 -12.30
N TYR A 133 3.22 -2.24 -12.34
CA TYR A 133 2.43 -1.88 -13.51
C TYR A 133 3.31 -1.48 -14.70
N PHE A 134 4.31 -0.64 -14.49
CA PHE A 134 5.21 -0.25 -15.58
C PHE A 134 6.12 -1.41 -16.03
N GLY A 135 6.50 -2.29 -15.09
CA GLY A 135 7.30 -3.48 -15.41
C GLY A 135 6.55 -4.46 -16.31
N VAL A 136 5.28 -4.74 -16.02
CA VAL A 136 4.44 -5.67 -16.82
C VAL A 136 4.28 -5.20 -18.26
N ILE A 137 4.07 -3.90 -18.48
CA ILE A 137 3.88 -3.32 -19.82
C ILE A 137 5.19 -2.88 -20.48
N GLY A 138 6.35 -3.12 -19.82
CA GLY A 138 7.67 -2.84 -20.38
C GLY A 138 8.02 -1.35 -20.51
N ILE A 139 7.33 -0.46 -19.80
CA ILE A 139 7.62 0.98 -19.79
C ILE A 139 8.87 1.22 -18.93
N LYS A 140 9.96 1.66 -19.58
CA LYS A 140 11.23 1.98 -18.91
C LYS A 140 11.33 3.43 -18.46
N ASN A 141 10.63 4.34 -19.13
CA ASN A 141 10.67 5.77 -18.82
C ASN A 141 9.38 6.22 -18.13
N ILE A 142 9.42 6.27 -16.80
CA ILE A 142 8.28 6.66 -15.96
C ILE A 142 8.08 8.17 -15.85
N LYS A 143 8.95 8.99 -16.50
CA LYS A 143 8.87 10.47 -16.51
C LYS A 143 8.66 11.03 -15.08
N HIS A 144 7.57 11.77 -14.90
CA HIS A 144 7.23 12.43 -13.63
C HIS A 144 6.35 11.58 -12.72
N THR A 145 6.02 10.34 -13.10
CA THR A 145 5.05 9.50 -12.37
C THR A 145 5.47 9.29 -10.92
N LEU A 146 6.73 8.94 -10.66
CA LEU A 146 7.21 8.74 -9.30
C LEU A 146 7.10 10.02 -8.46
N PHE A 147 7.53 11.15 -9.01
CA PHE A 147 7.47 12.43 -8.30
C PHE A 147 6.02 12.82 -7.96
N LEU A 148 5.10 12.69 -8.93
CA LEU A 148 3.69 13.00 -8.71
C LEU A 148 3.05 12.04 -7.70
N ALA A 149 3.38 10.75 -7.76
CA ALA A 149 2.85 9.77 -6.83
C ALA A 149 3.30 10.06 -5.38
N LEU A 150 4.60 10.34 -5.16
CA LEU A 150 5.11 10.72 -3.83
C LEU A 150 4.52 12.05 -3.33
N LEU A 151 4.24 12.99 -4.24
CA LEU A 151 3.56 14.23 -3.88
C LEU A 151 2.12 13.97 -3.43
N VAL A 152 1.40 13.06 -4.10
CA VAL A 152 0.05 12.63 -3.69
C VAL A 152 0.09 11.90 -2.35
N ASP A 153 1.08 11.03 -2.11
CA ASP A 153 1.28 10.38 -0.81
C ASP A 153 1.47 11.42 0.30
N LEU A 154 2.31 12.44 0.07
CA LEU A 154 2.52 13.53 1.02
C LEU A 154 1.22 14.30 1.32
N ILE A 155 0.44 14.63 0.28
CA ILE A 155 -0.86 15.29 0.45
C ILE A 155 -1.82 14.38 1.24
N GLY A 156 -1.81 13.08 0.98
CA GLY A 156 -2.60 12.09 1.71
C GLY A 156 -2.24 12.06 3.21
N ILE A 157 -0.96 12.08 3.54
CA ILE A 157 -0.46 12.14 4.93
C ILE A 157 -0.90 13.44 5.61
N ILE A 158 -0.71 14.59 4.97
CA ILE A 158 -1.14 15.89 5.52
C ILE A 158 -2.65 15.91 5.75
N THR A 159 -3.42 15.40 4.81
CA THR A 159 -4.89 15.31 4.92
C THR A 159 -5.30 14.39 6.07
N ALA A 160 -4.61 13.25 6.24
CA ALA A 160 -4.84 12.33 7.34
C ALA A 160 -4.62 12.99 8.71
N ILE A 161 -3.57 13.81 8.86
CA ILE A 161 -3.30 14.56 10.08
C ILE A 161 -4.46 15.52 10.39
N ILE A 162 -4.83 16.35 9.40
CA ILE A 162 -5.91 17.34 9.56
C ILE A 162 -7.24 16.66 9.91
N LEU A 163 -7.57 15.57 9.23
CA LEU A 163 -8.81 14.84 9.51
C LEU A 163 -8.81 14.18 10.88
N THR A 164 -7.67 13.63 11.31
CA THR A 164 -7.56 13.04 12.65
C THR A 164 -7.74 14.10 13.73
N ASP A 165 -7.15 15.27 13.55
CA ASP A 165 -7.26 16.40 14.49
C ASP A 165 -8.71 16.97 14.60
N ILE A 166 -9.50 16.81 13.53
CA ILE A 166 -10.90 17.24 13.52
C ILE A 166 -11.82 16.17 14.15
N LEU A 167 -11.46 14.88 14.03
CA LEU A 167 -12.31 13.77 14.43
C LEU A 167 -12.13 13.35 15.90
N ILE A 168 -11.00 13.66 16.48
CA ILE A 168 -10.64 13.35 17.88
C ILE A 168 -10.42 14.61 18.68
#